data_564f633d1201806009b82959c43de271
#
_entry.id   564f633d1201806009b82959c43de271
#
_cell.length_a   1.000
_cell.length_b   1.000
_cell.length_c   1.000
_cell.angle_alpha   90.00
_cell.angle_beta   90.00
_cell.angle_gamma   90.00
#
_symmetry.space_group_name_H-M   'P 1'
#
loop_
_entity.id
_entity.type
_entity.pdbx_description
1 polymer ?
#
loop_
_entity_poly.entity_id
_entity_poly.type
_entity_poly.pdbx_seq_one_letter_code
_entity_poly.pdbx_strand_id
1 'polypeptide(L)'
;GICLGQQLMCSHSEEGNVDCLNIFPVQVKKFQSTDNQFKIPQIGWNNLYNLKSPLFNNIDENSFVYFVHSYYCEQSEFAIAICDYVHPFSAALQKDNFYATQFHPEKSADIGNKILKNFITI
;
A
#
# COMPACT_ATOMS: atom_id res chain seq x y z
N GLY A 1 -3.84 7.75 -4.91
CA GLY A 1 -4.91 6.89 -4.36
C GLY A 1 -4.56 6.39 -2.97
N ILE A 2 -5.56 6.27 -2.13
CA ILE A 2 -5.40 5.79 -0.76
C ILE A 2 -6.32 4.59 -0.55
N CYS A 3 -5.79 3.50 0.01
CA CYS A 3 -6.50 2.26 0.35
C CYS A 3 -7.20 1.66 -0.89
N LEU A 4 -8.53 1.68 -0.94
CA LEU A 4 -9.29 1.26 -2.12
C LEU A 4 -8.85 2.04 -3.36
N GLY A 5 -8.46 3.31 -3.20
CA GLY A 5 -7.97 4.13 -4.30
C GLY A 5 -6.72 3.55 -4.95
N GLN A 6 -5.77 2.99 -4.18
CA GLN A 6 -4.63 2.30 -4.75
C GLN A 6 -5.07 1.09 -5.56
N GLN A 7 -5.99 0.31 -5.01
CA GLN A 7 -6.47 -0.92 -5.67
C GLN A 7 -7.21 -0.61 -6.97
N LEU A 8 -7.99 0.47 -7.00
CA LEU A 8 -8.68 0.90 -8.22
C LEU A 8 -7.72 1.34 -9.33
N MET A 9 -6.53 1.78 -8.98
CA MET A 9 -5.50 2.18 -9.95
C MET A 9 -4.74 0.99 -10.54
N CYS A 10 -4.93 -0.21 -10.00
CA CYS A 10 -4.30 -1.43 -10.48
C CYS A 10 -5.02 -1.98 -11.72
N SER A 11 -4.57 -3.14 -12.24
CA SER A 11 -5.14 -3.69 -13.47
C SER A 11 -6.42 -4.46 -13.22
N HIS A 12 -6.44 -5.29 -12.18
CA HIS A 12 -7.59 -6.16 -11.88
C HIS A 12 -7.66 -6.42 -10.38
N SER A 13 -8.87 -6.55 -9.85
CA SER A 13 -9.10 -6.86 -8.45
C SER A 13 -9.97 -8.11 -8.28
N GLU A 14 -9.53 -8.99 -7.37
CA GLU A 14 -10.35 -10.13 -6.96
C GLU A 14 -11.60 -9.68 -6.19
N GLU A 15 -11.59 -8.48 -5.60
CA GLU A 15 -12.77 -7.93 -4.97
C GLU A 15 -13.80 -7.56 -6.05
N GLY A 16 -14.87 -8.33 -6.12
CA GLY A 16 -15.88 -8.18 -7.17
C GLY A 16 -15.43 -8.70 -8.54
N ASN A 17 -14.22 -9.25 -8.66
CA ASN A 17 -13.69 -9.78 -9.91
C ASN A 17 -13.84 -8.76 -11.06
N VAL A 18 -13.22 -7.60 -10.90
CA VAL A 18 -13.39 -6.46 -11.82
C VAL A 18 -12.06 -5.97 -12.38
N ASP A 19 -12.10 -5.54 -13.63
CA ASP A 19 -11.00 -4.79 -14.23
C ASP A 19 -11.03 -3.36 -13.70
N CYS A 20 -9.84 -2.82 -13.41
CA CYS A 20 -9.70 -1.50 -12.83
C CYS A 20 -9.04 -0.54 -13.83
N LEU A 21 -8.49 0.59 -13.35
CA LEU A 21 -8.00 1.65 -14.23
C LEU A 21 -6.71 1.30 -14.98
N ASN A 22 -6.00 0.27 -14.52
CA ASN A 22 -4.76 -0.20 -15.15
C ASN A 22 -3.68 0.88 -15.30
N ILE A 23 -3.59 1.77 -14.32
CA ILE A 23 -2.47 2.73 -14.22
C ILE A 23 -1.22 1.96 -13.77
N PHE A 24 -1.36 1.09 -12.76
CA PHE A 24 -0.32 0.16 -12.34
C PHE A 24 -0.67 -1.23 -12.88
N PRO A 25 0.24 -1.88 -13.65
CA PRO A 25 -0.01 -3.25 -14.13
C PRO A 25 0.21 -4.28 -13.01
N VAL A 26 -0.62 -4.22 -11.98
CA VAL A 26 -0.50 -5.00 -10.74
C VAL A 26 -1.86 -5.63 -10.44
N GLN A 27 -1.83 -6.88 -9.97
CA GLN A 27 -3.03 -7.60 -9.55
C GLN A 27 -3.34 -7.32 -8.09
N VAL A 28 -4.61 -7.16 -7.77
CA VAL A 28 -5.13 -7.05 -6.40
C VAL A 28 -5.75 -8.38 -6.02
N LYS A 29 -5.26 -8.97 -4.91
CA LYS A 29 -5.69 -10.29 -4.46
C LYS A 29 -6.16 -10.25 -3.01
N LYS A 30 -6.96 -11.22 -2.63
CA LYS A 30 -7.42 -11.36 -1.25
C LYS A 30 -6.37 -12.09 -0.41
N PHE A 31 -6.09 -11.58 0.80
CA PHE A 31 -5.29 -12.31 1.76
C PHE A 31 -5.91 -13.66 2.09
N GLN A 32 -5.07 -14.69 2.16
CA GLN A 32 -5.47 -16.03 2.58
C GLN A 32 -4.53 -16.52 3.67
N SER A 33 -5.07 -16.86 4.82
CA SER A 33 -4.31 -17.44 5.92
C SER A 33 -4.80 -18.85 6.17
N THR A 34 -3.91 -19.84 6.01
CA THR A 34 -4.26 -21.25 6.12
C THR A 34 -4.12 -21.80 7.53
N ASP A 35 -3.45 -21.08 8.43
CA ASP A 35 -3.07 -21.55 9.77
C ASP A 35 -3.69 -20.70 10.89
N ASN A 36 -4.62 -19.82 10.58
CA ASN A 36 -5.26 -18.88 11.52
C ASN A 36 -4.28 -17.99 12.28
N GLN A 37 -3.04 -17.88 11.79
CA GLN A 37 -2.01 -17.06 12.41
C GLN A 37 -2.25 -15.56 12.19
N PHE A 38 -2.90 -15.21 11.09
CA PHE A 38 -3.19 -13.82 10.71
C PHE A 38 -4.69 -13.61 10.61
N LYS A 39 -5.17 -12.54 11.21
CA LYS A 39 -6.56 -12.10 11.02
C LYS A 39 -6.72 -11.37 9.69
N ILE A 40 -7.83 -11.60 9.02
CA ILE A 40 -8.22 -10.90 7.81
C ILE A 40 -9.56 -10.22 8.06
N PRO A 41 -9.64 -8.88 7.91
CA PRO A 41 -8.63 -7.95 7.36
C PRO A 41 -7.44 -7.70 8.28
N GLN A 42 -6.33 -7.24 7.66
CA GLN A 42 -5.25 -6.61 8.42
C GLN A 42 -5.80 -5.31 9.00
N ILE A 43 -5.80 -5.17 10.32
CA ILE A 43 -6.22 -3.94 11.01
C ILE A 43 -5.15 -3.61 12.02
N GLY A 44 -4.56 -2.41 11.92
CA GLY A 44 -3.59 -1.94 12.89
C GLY A 44 -2.32 -1.40 12.26
N TRP A 45 -1.34 -1.17 13.11
CA TRP A 45 -0.05 -0.57 12.73
C TRP A 45 0.91 -1.65 12.26
N ASN A 46 1.64 -1.35 11.18
CA ASN A 46 2.68 -2.22 10.68
C ASN A 46 3.77 -1.39 10.01
N ASN A 47 4.98 -1.94 9.90
CA ASN A 47 6.12 -1.21 9.40
C ASN A 47 6.28 -1.33 7.88
N LEU A 48 6.85 -0.28 7.30
CA LEU A 48 7.22 -0.22 5.89
C LEU A 48 8.72 -0.39 5.75
N TYR A 49 9.15 -1.05 4.66
CA TYR A 49 10.56 -1.17 4.32
C TYR A 49 10.77 -1.07 2.80
N ASN A 50 12.03 -0.99 2.37
CA ASN A 50 12.41 -0.75 0.98
C ASN A 50 11.77 0.53 0.45
N LEU A 51 11.92 1.60 1.22
CA LEU A 51 11.35 2.90 0.88
C LEU A 51 12.11 3.51 -0.29
N LYS A 52 11.37 3.92 -1.31
CA LYS A 52 11.87 4.58 -2.52
C LYS A 52 10.98 5.77 -2.82
N SER A 53 11.44 6.66 -3.70
CA SER A 53 10.63 7.78 -4.16
C SER A 53 10.65 8.99 -3.22
N PRO A 54 10.48 10.19 -3.78
CA PRO A 54 10.33 11.41 -2.97
C PRO A 54 9.16 11.37 -1.99
N LEU A 55 8.18 10.49 -2.21
CA LEU A 55 7.06 10.34 -1.26
C LEU A 55 7.54 9.99 0.15
N PHE A 56 8.67 9.29 0.26
CA PHE A 56 9.22 8.85 1.54
C PHE A 56 10.46 9.64 1.98
N ASN A 57 10.66 10.85 1.44
CA ASN A 57 11.74 11.72 1.89
C ASN A 57 11.61 12.00 3.40
N ASN A 58 12.73 11.88 4.13
CA ASN A 58 12.82 12.10 5.59
C ASN A 58 11.96 11.11 6.41
N ILE A 59 11.69 9.93 5.85
CA ILE A 59 10.98 8.86 6.54
C ILE A 59 11.94 7.69 6.67
N ASP A 60 12.12 7.21 7.91
CA ASP A 60 13.04 6.13 8.20
C ASP A 60 12.47 4.78 7.77
N GLU A 61 13.36 3.86 7.36
CA GLU A 61 13.00 2.45 7.15
C GLU A 61 12.36 1.90 8.43
N ASN A 62 11.38 1.04 8.25
CA ASN A 62 10.62 0.41 9.33
C ASN A 62 9.73 1.38 10.14
N SER A 63 9.39 2.53 9.57
CA SER A 63 8.36 3.40 10.14
C SER A 63 7.00 2.72 10.10
N PHE A 64 6.18 2.96 11.12
CA PHE A 64 4.86 2.34 11.26
C PHE A 64 3.75 3.22 10.70
N VAL A 65 2.83 2.60 10.00
CA VAL A 65 1.63 3.23 9.42
C VAL A 65 0.41 2.36 9.69
N TYR A 66 -0.77 2.92 9.52
CA TYR A 66 -2.04 2.26 9.85
C TYR A 66 -2.68 1.62 8.63
N PHE A 67 -3.03 0.34 8.77
CA PHE A 67 -3.68 -0.47 7.73
C PHE A 67 -5.07 -0.92 8.16
N VAL A 68 -5.98 -0.99 7.20
CA VAL A 68 -7.27 -1.68 7.34
C VAL A 68 -7.70 -2.17 5.96
N HIS A 69 -7.41 -3.43 5.62
CA HIS A 69 -7.74 -3.97 4.30
C HIS A 69 -7.74 -5.51 4.29
N SER A 70 -8.50 -6.09 3.38
CA SER A 70 -8.56 -7.53 3.15
C SER A 70 -7.91 -7.94 1.83
N TYR A 71 -7.74 -7.00 0.92
CA TYR A 71 -7.13 -7.22 -0.39
C TYR A 71 -5.83 -6.43 -0.47
N TYR A 72 -4.87 -6.92 -1.23
CA TYR A 72 -3.53 -6.34 -1.33
C TYR A 72 -3.07 -6.29 -2.78
N CYS A 73 -2.18 -5.36 -3.07
CA CYS A 73 -1.47 -5.29 -4.35
C CYS A 73 -0.25 -6.19 -4.30
N GLU A 74 -0.09 -7.06 -5.29
CA GLU A 74 1.10 -7.91 -5.37
C GLU A 74 2.38 -7.10 -5.42
N GLN A 75 3.51 -7.72 -5.08
CA GLN A 75 4.82 -7.11 -5.27
C GLN A 75 5.03 -6.81 -6.75
N SER A 76 5.71 -5.70 -7.03
CA SER A 76 5.92 -5.25 -8.40
C SER A 76 7.12 -4.30 -8.42
N GLU A 77 7.67 -4.08 -9.63
CA GLU A 77 8.72 -3.08 -9.83
C GLU A 77 8.24 -1.65 -9.55
N PHE A 78 6.93 -1.44 -9.50
CA PHE A 78 6.33 -0.13 -9.18
C PHE A 78 6.17 0.11 -7.69
N ALA A 79 6.50 -0.88 -6.85
CA ALA A 79 6.42 -0.73 -5.40
C ALA A 79 7.47 0.25 -4.90
N ILE A 80 7.04 1.24 -4.11
CA ILE A 80 7.92 2.20 -3.46
C ILE A 80 7.97 2.01 -1.95
N ALA A 81 7.20 1.08 -1.42
CA ALA A 81 7.27 0.60 -0.04
C ALA A 81 6.66 -0.80 0.02
N ILE A 82 7.25 -1.65 0.85
CA ILE A 82 6.81 -3.02 1.07
C ILE A 82 6.37 -3.16 2.52
N CYS A 83 5.37 -3.98 2.76
CA CYS A 83 4.93 -4.40 4.08
C CYS A 83 4.75 -5.91 4.09
N ASP A 84 5.04 -6.54 5.24
CA ASP A 84 4.80 -7.97 5.43
C ASP A 84 3.54 -8.16 6.26
N TYR A 85 2.59 -8.88 5.70
CA TYR A 85 1.43 -9.39 6.42
C TYR A 85 0.92 -10.60 5.67
N VAL A 86 0.94 -11.78 6.30
CA VAL A 86 0.79 -13.09 5.66
C VAL A 86 2.00 -13.36 4.73
N HIS A 87 2.33 -12.44 3.87
CA HIS A 87 3.48 -12.43 2.96
C HIS A 87 3.79 -10.97 2.59
N PRO A 88 4.93 -10.69 1.93
CA PRO A 88 5.22 -9.33 1.45
C PRO A 88 4.22 -8.88 0.39
N PHE A 89 3.85 -7.60 0.42
CA PHE A 89 3.00 -6.98 -0.59
C PHE A 89 3.39 -5.53 -0.84
N SER A 90 2.92 -4.96 -1.94
CA SER A 90 3.18 -3.56 -2.27
C SER A 90 2.31 -2.65 -1.40
N ALA A 91 2.94 -2.00 -0.42
CA ALA A 91 2.24 -1.08 0.48
C ALA A 91 2.05 0.31 -0.14
N ALA A 92 2.88 0.67 -1.10
CA ALA A 92 2.75 1.90 -1.88
C ALA A 92 3.30 1.68 -3.29
N LEU A 93 2.70 2.36 -4.24
CA LEU A 93 3.04 2.24 -5.66
C LEU A 93 3.27 3.62 -6.27
N GLN A 94 4.17 3.68 -7.24
CA GLN A 94 4.39 4.87 -8.06
C GLN A 94 4.68 4.47 -9.50
N LYS A 95 4.04 5.14 -10.43
CA LYS A 95 4.36 5.08 -11.85
C LYS A 95 4.14 6.47 -12.42
N ASP A 96 5.18 7.04 -13.06
CA ASP A 96 5.14 8.42 -13.55
C ASP A 96 4.78 9.39 -12.41
N ASN A 97 3.74 10.19 -12.56
CA ASN A 97 3.26 11.11 -11.54
C ASN A 97 2.08 10.57 -10.72
N PHE A 98 1.81 9.26 -10.81
CA PHE A 98 0.78 8.62 -10.02
C PHE A 98 1.39 7.99 -8.78
N TYR A 99 0.82 8.31 -7.61
CA TYR A 99 1.25 7.79 -6.31
C TYR A 99 0.06 7.18 -5.60
N ALA A 100 0.29 6.07 -4.91
CA ALA A 100 -0.78 5.42 -4.16
C ALA A 100 -0.24 4.70 -2.94
N THR A 101 -1.07 4.58 -1.90
CA THR A 101 -0.76 3.85 -0.67
C THR A 101 -1.89 2.90 -0.31
N GLN A 102 -1.54 1.72 0.22
CA GLN A 102 -2.52 0.83 0.81
C GLN A 102 -2.93 1.29 2.19
N PHE A 103 -1.97 1.79 2.97
CA PHE A 103 -2.24 2.33 4.29
C PHE A 103 -2.92 3.70 4.19
N HIS A 104 -3.44 4.15 5.33
CA HIS A 104 -4.10 5.44 5.44
C HIS A 104 -3.13 6.47 6.04
N PRO A 105 -2.50 7.34 5.22
CA PRO A 105 -1.61 8.37 5.76
C PRO A 105 -2.31 9.28 6.75
N GLU A 106 -3.59 9.60 6.48
CA GLU A 106 -4.39 10.45 7.35
C GLU A 106 -4.63 9.85 8.75
N LYS A 107 -4.43 8.52 8.89
CA LYS A 107 -4.56 7.81 10.17
C LYS A 107 -3.22 7.31 10.70
N SER A 108 -2.11 7.76 10.13
CA SER A 108 -0.78 7.26 10.44
C SER A 108 0.09 8.27 11.22
N ALA A 109 -0.53 9.17 11.98
CA ALA A 109 0.11 10.14 12.87
C ALA A 109 1.21 10.94 12.16
N ASP A 110 2.36 11.17 12.81
CA ASP A 110 3.41 12.03 12.27
C ASP A 110 4.02 11.49 10.97
N ILE A 111 4.18 10.19 10.85
CA ILE A 111 4.68 9.57 9.63
C ILE A 111 3.71 9.85 8.48
N GLY A 112 2.42 9.67 8.71
CA GLY A 112 1.39 9.96 7.72
C GLY A 112 1.38 11.41 7.29
N ASN A 113 1.54 12.33 8.24
CA ASN A 113 1.61 13.76 7.95
C ASN A 113 2.82 14.10 7.06
N LYS A 114 3.97 13.50 7.33
CA LYS A 114 5.17 13.67 6.49
C LYS A 114 4.94 13.17 5.06
N ILE A 115 4.30 12.03 4.92
CA ILE A 115 3.99 11.45 3.61
C ILE A 115 3.07 12.39 2.82
N LEU A 116 2.02 12.91 3.46
CA LEU A 116 1.09 13.85 2.83
C LEU A 116 1.79 15.15 2.43
N LYS A 117 2.65 15.69 3.30
CA LYS A 117 3.46 16.87 2.97
C LYS A 117 4.39 16.61 1.79
N ASN A 118 5.06 15.46 1.78
CA ASN A 118 5.94 15.09 0.67
C ASN A 118 5.15 15.05 -0.65
N PHE A 119 3.95 14.49 -0.63
CA PHE A 119 3.11 14.43 -1.83
C PHE A 119 2.78 15.83 -2.35
N ILE A 120 2.43 16.76 -1.47
CA ILE A 120 2.05 18.12 -1.87
C ILE A 120 3.23 18.86 -2.49
N THR A 121 4.46 18.52 -2.09
CA THR A 121 5.67 19.22 -2.52
C THR A 121 6.41 18.54 -3.67
N ILE A 122 5.94 17.42 -4.14
CA ILE A 122 6.55 16.72 -5.29
C ILE A 122 6.36 17.49 -6.59
#